data_f934f516f5995a89e63ff96188c01c83
#
_entry.id   f934f516f5995a89e63ff96188c01c83
#
_cell.length_a   1.000
_cell.length_b   1.000
_cell.length_c   1.000
_cell.angle_alpha   90.00
_cell.angle_beta   90.00
_cell.angle_gamma   90.00
#
_symmetry.space_group_name_H-M   'P 1'
#
loop_
_entity.id
_entity.type
_entity.pdbx_description
1 polymer ?
#
loop_
_entity_poly.entity_id
_entity_poly.type
_entity_poly.pdbx_seq_one_letter_code
_entity_poly.pdbx_strand_id
1 'polypeptide(L)'
;MKHVITVAVLDPKDPVTAKSVKDALREYQSIVIPCESKSAMRAAMAQQRMDVVVLTLSEPFDEDFRTLAEVQIKAPHAEVIFVAQFDDEMLRAWMEVIQRGAYEFLPKPLDREELKHHLLRATEKHHPVDPRKRVFATSTKSVSASGN
;
A
#
# COMPACT_ATOMS: atom_id res chain seq x y z
N MET A 1 4.57 22.98 -6.41
CA MET A 1 3.79 22.66 -5.20
C MET A 1 4.02 21.23 -4.80
N LYS A 2 4.29 21.01 -3.54
CA LYS A 2 4.55 19.66 -3.06
C LYS A 2 3.24 18.90 -2.85
N HIS A 3 3.26 17.66 -3.25
CA HIS A 3 2.12 16.80 -3.06
C HIS A 3 2.10 16.28 -1.63
N VAL A 4 0.95 16.28 -1.00
CA VAL A 4 0.76 15.68 0.33
C VAL A 4 0.40 14.22 0.12
N ILE A 5 1.21 13.33 0.68
CA ILE A 5 0.99 11.89 0.53
C ILE A 5 -0.05 11.44 1.54
N THR A 6 -1.15 10.91 1.06
CA THR A 6 -2.25 10.49 1.93
C THR A 6 -2.35 8.98 1.94
N VAL A 7 -2.26 8.39 3.12
CA VAL A 7 -2.23 6.93 3.28
C VAL A 7 -3.25 6.51 4.32
N ALA A 8 -4.13 5.58 3.96
CA ALA A 8 -5.03 4.95 4.91
C ALA A 8 -4.41 3.62 5.32
N VAL A 9 -4.47 3.29 6.60
CA VAL A 9 -3.90 2.05 7.13
C VAL A 9 -4.99 1.28 7.85
N LEU A 10 -5.32 0.10 7.34
CA LEU A 10 -6.31 -0.77 7.98
C LEU A 10 -5.59 -2.00 8.53
N ASP A 11 -5.16 -1.89 9.76
CA ASP A 11 -4.53 -3.00 10.49
C ASP A 11 -4.93 -2.87 11.95
N PRO A 12 -6.20 -3.14 12.26
CA PRO A 12 -6.74 -2.79 13.58
C PRO A 12 -6.14 -3.58 14.73
N LYS A 13 -5.54 -4.72 14.46
CA LYS A 13 -4.93 -5.53 15.51
C LYS A 13 -3.48 -5.18 15.77
N ASP A 14 -2.91 -4.31 14.95
CA ASP A 14 -1.48 -3.99 15.08
C ASP A 14 -1.26 -2.49 14.88
N PRO A 15 -1.26 -1.73 15.99
CA PRO A 15 -1.08 -0.27 15.87
C PRO A 15 0.31 0.14 15.40
N VAL A 16 1.26 -0.79 15.38
CA VAL A 16 2.60 -0.48 14.94
C VAL A 16 2.64 -0.18 13.44
N THR A 17 1.74 -0.77 12.67
CA THR A 17 1.74 -0.56 11.22
C THR A 17 1.55 0.90 10.86
N ALA A 18 0.52 1.56 11.40
CA ALA A 18 0.29 2.97 11.10
C ALA A 18 1.45 3.83 11.60
N LYS A 19 2.00 3.49 12.74
CA LYS A 19 3.14 4.22 13.29
C LYS A 19 4.36 4.08 12.38
N SER A 20 4.58 2.89 11.85
CA SER A 20 5.67 2.65 10.93
C SER A 20 5.53 3.45 9.64
N VAL A 21 4.30 3.57 9.13
CA VAL A 21 4.05 4.38 7.95
C VAL A 21 4.34 5.85 8.23
N LYS A 22 3.88 6.36 9.37
CA LYS A 22 4.16 7.74 9.73
C LYS A 22 5.66 7.99 9.83
N ASP A 23 6.37 7.05 10.43
CA ASP A 23 7.81 7.21 10.60
C ASP A 23 8.53 7.16 9.26
N ALA A 24 8.10 6.27 8.38
CA ALA A 24 8.71 6.16 7.05
C ALA A 24 8.54 7.43 6.24
N LEU A 25 7.45 8.16 6.45
CA LEU A 25 7.15 9.38 5.71
C LEU A 25 7.47 10.65 6.48
N ARG A 26 8.26 10.53 7.56
CA ARG A 26 8.52 11.67 8.44
C ARG A 26 9.08 12.90 7.72
N GLU A 27 9.88 12.68 6.69
CA GLU A 27 10.51 13.77 5.97
C GLU A 27 9.66 14.35 4.85
N TYR A 28 8.45 13.84 4.69
CA TYR A 28 7.54 14.26 3.63
C TYR A 28 6.28 14.82 4.24
N GLN A 29 5.58 15.67 3.49
CA GLN A 29 4.26 16.09 3.93
C GLN A 29 3.31 14.93 3.71
N SER A 30 2.71 14.46 4.77
CA SER A 30 1.85 13.29 4.67
C SER A 30 0.71 13.35 5.67
N ILE A 31 -0.36 12.65 5.32
CA ILE A 31 -1.49 12.42 6.20
C ILE A 31 -1.65 10.91 6.27
N VAL A 32 -1.46 10.35 7.46
CA VAL A 32 -1.61 8.92 7.67
C VAL A 32 -2.83 8.70 8.53
N ILE A 33 -3.80 7.96 8.02
CA ILE A 33 -5.09 7.76 8.66
C ILE A 33 -5.20 6.32 9.14
N PRO A 34 -5.00 6.07 10.44
CA PRO A 34 -5.23 4.72 10.96
C PRO A 34 -6.72 4.45 11.00
N CYS A 35 -7.12 3.34 10.42
CA CYS A 35 -8.54 2.97 10.35
C CYS A 35 -8.77 1.75 11.26
N GLU A 36 -9.76 1.85 12.13
CA GLU A 36 -10.04 0.78 13.07
C GLU A 36 -10.98 -0.27 12.49
N SER A 37 -11.56 0.02 11.35
CA SER A 37 -12.53 -0.88 10.73
C SER A 37 -12.63 -0.57 9.25
N LYS A 38 -13.27 -1.47 8.51
CA LYS A 38 -13.55 -1.21 7.10
C LYS A 38 -14.47 0.00 6.94
N SER A 39 -15.37 0.19 7.86
CA SER A 39 -16.27 1.34 7.83
C SER A 39 -15.47 2.64 7.92
N ALA A 40 -14.49 2.69 8.82
CA ALA A 40 -13.64 3.86 8.96
C ALA A 40 -12.80 4.08 7.69
N MET A 41 -12.32 3.00 7.08
CA MET A 41 -11.56 3.09 5.85
C MET A 41 -12.44 3.65 4.72
N ARG A 42 -13.67 3.17 4.61
CA ARG A 42 -14.59 3.67 3.58
C ARG A 42 -14.87 5.14 3.77
N ALA A 43 -15.04 5.58 5.01
CA ALA A 43 -15.27 6.99 5.30
C ALA A 43 -14.07 7.82 4.88
N ALA A 44 -12.87 7.33 5.18
CA ALA A 44 -11.66 8.06 4.80
C ALA A 44 -11.54 8.18 3.28
N MET A 45 -11.84 7.09 2.56
CA MET A 45 -11.77 7.12 1.10
C MET A 45 -12.82 8.04 0.49
N ALA A 46 -13.97 8.21 1.16
CA ALA A 46 -15.01 9.10 0.68
C ALA A 46 -14.67 10.57 0.94
N GLN A 47 -13.91 10.83 1.98
CA GLN A 47 -13.62 12.21 2.38
C GLN A 47 -12.42 12.81 1.70
N GLN A 48 -11.47 12.00 1.29
CA GLN A 48 -10.29 12.53 0.63
C GLN A 48 -9.64 11.47 -0.26
N ARG A 49 -8.88 11.96 -1.22
CA ARG A 49 -8.18 11.10 -2.15
C ARG A 49 -7.03 10.40 -1.44
N MET A 50 -6.92 9.10 -1.67
CA MET A 50 -5.85 8.31 -1.10
C MET A 50 -4.79 8.04 -2.16
N ASP A 51 -3.53 8.13 -1.77
CA ASP A 51 -2.43 7.71 -2.64
C ASP A 51 -2.13 6.23 -2.44
N VAL A 52 -2.20 5.79 -1.19
CA VAL A 52 -1.88 4.39 -0.85
C VAL A 52 -2.85 3.94 0.23
N VAL A 53 -3.28 2.70 0.13
CA VAL A 53 -4.05 2.05 1.18
C VAL A 53 -3.24 0.85 1.63
N VAL A 54 -2.92 0.79 2.91
CA VAL A 54 -2.17 -0.31 3.50
C VAL A 54 -3.16 -1.24 4.18
N LEU A 55 -3.16 -2.50 3.77
CA LEU A 55 -4.07 -3.52 4.28
C LEU A 55 -3.26 -4.66 4.86
N THR A 56 -3.84 -5.35 5.84
CA THR A 56 -3.19 -6.55 6.37
C THR A 56 -3.79 -7.78 5.71
N LEU A 57 -2.97 -8.81 5.53
CA LEU A 57 -3.43 -10.11 5.09
C LEU A 57 -3.56 -11.00 6.32
N SER A 58 -4.71 -11.63 6.45
CA SER A 58 -4.94 -12.56 7.55
C SER A 58 -5.93 -13.61 7.12
N GLU A 59 -5.77 -14.82 7.63
CA GLU A 59 -6.70 -15.90 7.29
C GLU A 59 -8.04 -15.68 7.92
N PRO A 60 -9.13 -15.99 7.23
CA PRO A 60 -9.19 -16.46 5.84
C PRO A 60 -9.03 -15.28 4.87
N PHE A 61 -8.35 -15.52 3.76
CA PHE A 61 -7.95 -14.44 2.86
C PHE A 61 -9.07 -13.92 1.96
N ASP A 62 -10.18 -14.63 1.88
CA ASP A 62 -11.29 -14.19 1.02
C ASP A 62 -11.75 -12.78 1.33
N GLU A 63 -11.77 -12.45 2.61
CA GLU A 63 -12.19 -11.12 3.01
C GLU A 63 -11.19 -10.06 2.56
N ASP A 64 -9.91 -10.39 2.60
CA ASP A 64 -8.88 -9.47 2.17
C ASP A 64 -8.96 -9.24 0.67
N PHE A 65 -9.29 -10.27 -0.11
CA PHE A 65 -9.45 -10.11 -1.54
C PHE A 65 -10.64 -9.21 -1.86
N ARG A 66 -11.73 -9.35 -1.10
CA ARG A 66 -12.89 -8.47 -1.28
C ARG A 66 -12.56 -7.03 -0.93
N THR A 67 -11.78 -6.85 0.13
CA THR A 67 -11.38 -5.50 0.54
C THR A 67 -10.51 -4.86 -0.54
N LEU A 68 -9.59 -5.62 -1.11
CA LEU A 68 -8.78 -5.12 -2.22
C LEU A 68 -9.66 -4.66 -3.37
N ALA A 69 -10.63 -5.51 -3.77
CA ALA A 69 -11.52 -5.17 -4.87
C ALA A 69 -12.31 -3.91 -4.57
N GLU A 70 -12.77 -3.77 -3.33
CA GLU A 70 -13.54 -2.58 -2.94
C GLU A 70 -12.68 -1.32 -3.05
N VAL A 71 -11.44 -1.38 -2.59
CA VAL A 71 -10.54 -0.22 -2.69
C VAL A 71 -10.32 0.15 -4.15
N GLN A 72 -10.12 -0.85 -5.00
CA GLN A 72 -9.87 -0.60 -6.42
C GLN A 72 -11.05 0.09 -7.09
N ILE A 73 -12.27 -0.22 -6.65
CA ILE A 73 -13.46 0.41 -7.20
C ILE A 73 -13.67 1.81 -6.63
N LYS A 74 -13.50 1.96 -5.33
CA LYS A 74 -13.84 3.22 -4.66
C LYS A 74 -12.70 4.24 -4.67
N ALA A 75 -11.47 3.77 -4.79
CA ALA A 75 -10.31 4.65 -4.82
C ALA A 75 -9.37 4.20 -5.94
N PRO A 76 -9.80 4.35 -7.21
CA PRO A 76 -9.04 3.79 -8.34
C PRO A 76 -7.67 4.41 -8.51
N HIS A 77 -7.41 5.54 -7.89
CA HIS A 77 -6.10 6.17 -7.97
C HIS A 77 -5.16 5.72 -6.85
N ALA A 78 -5.68 4.96 -5.89
CA ALA A 78 -4.83 4.50 -4.79
C ALA A 78 -4.17 3.17 -5.16
N GLU A 79 -2.95 3.00 -4.69
CA GLU A 79 -2.29 1.71 -4.78
C GLU A 79 -2.44 1.00 -3.44
N VAL A 80 -2.52 -0.32 -3.48
CA VAL A 80 -2.71 -1.10 -2.27
C VAL A 80 -1.42 -1.85 -1.94
N ILE A 81 -0.96 -1.69 -0.71
CA ILE A 81 0.18 -2.43 -0.19
C ILE A 81 -0.33 -3.31 0.93
N PHE A 82 -0.08 -4.60 0.84
CA PHE A 82 -0.43 -5.53 1.91
C PHE A 82 0.74 -5.76 2.84
N VAL A 83 0.45 -5.91 4.12
CA VAL A 83 1.47 -6.22 5.13
C VAL A 83 1.00 -7.42 5.94
N ALA A 84 1.91 -8.28 6.35
CA ALA A 84 1.56 -9.42 7.19
C ALA A 84 2.80 -10.12 7.70
N GLN A 85 2.62 -10.93 8.73
CA GLN A 85 3.67 -11.87 9.14
C GLN A 85 3.84 -12.85 7.99
N PHE A 86 5.08 -13.10 7.60
CA PHE A 86 5.34 -13.97 6.48
C PHE A 86 5.54 -15.41 6.95
N ASP A 87 4.86 -16.36 6.29
CA ASP A 87 5.10 -17.78 6.45
C ASP A 87 4.80 -18.44 5.10
N ASP A 88 4.97 -19.77 5.05
CA ASP A 88 4.81 -20.47 3.78
C ASP A 88 3.41 -20.38 3.21
N GLU A 89 2.40 -20.34 4.08
CA GLU A 89 1.02 -20.21 3.62
C GLU A 89 0.75 -18.84 3.07
N MET A 90 1.45 -17.86 3.58
CA MET A 90 1.27 -16.47 3.17
C MET A 90 1.79 -16.24 1.75
N LEU A 91 2.73 -17.07 1.31
CA LEU A 91 3.30 -16.91 -0.02
C LEU A 91 2.24 -16.98 -1.11
N ARG A 92 1.33 -17.96 -0.99
CA ARG A 92 0.28 -18.11 -1.98
C ARG A 92 -0.67 -16.91 -1.98
N ALA A 93 -1.02 -16.44 -0.79
CA ALA A 93 -1.89 -15.27 -0.67
C ALA A 93 -1.20 -14.02 -1.23
N TRP A 94 0.10 -13.89 -1.01
CA TRP A 94 0.88 -12.80 -1.57
C TRP A 94 0.79 -12.81 -3.09
N MET A 95 1.05 -13.97 -3.71
CA MET A 95 0.97 -14.07 -5.16
C MET A 95 -0.42 -13.72 -5.67
N GLU A 96 -1.44 -14.16 -4.95
CA GLU A 96 -2.81 -13.89 -5.35
C GLU A 96 -3.14 -12.40 -5.30
N VAL A 97 -2.75 -11.69 -4.24
CA VAL A 97 -3.08 -10.27 -4.18
C VAL A 97 -2.33 -9.47 -5.24
N ILE A 98 -1.11 -9.86 -5.57
CA ILE A 98 -0.37 -9.19 -6.64
C ILE A 98 -1.08 -9.41 -7.98
N GLN A 99 -1.52 -10.64 -8.25
CA GLN A 99 -2.26 -10.93 -9.49
C GLN A 99 -3.57 -10.16 -9.56
N ARG A 100 -4.17 -9.86 -8.42
CA ARG A 100 -5.42 -9.10 -8.37
C ARG A 100 -5.21 -7.60 -8.38
N GLY A 101 -3.96 -7.16 -8.50
CA GLY A 101 -3.67 -5.75 -8.69
C GLY A 101 -3.13 -5.00 -7.50
N ALA A 102 -2.80 -5.69 -6.42
CA ALA A 102 -2.12 -5.03 -5.31
C ALA A 102 -0.74 -4.56 -5.80
N TYR A 103 -0.30 -3.44 -5.27
CA TYR A 103 0.98 -2.89 -5.68
C TYR A 103 2.15 -3.71 -5.13
N GLU A 104 2.06 -4.09 -3.86
CA GLU A 104 3.15 -4.79 -3.22
C GLU A 104 2.69 -5.49 -1.96
N PHE A 105 3.49 -6.45 -1.50
CA PHE A 105 3.32 -7.10 -0.20
C PHE A 105 4.62 -6.94 0.58
N LEU A 106 4.52 -6.53 1.83
CA LEU A 106 5.69 -6.35 2.69
C LEU A 106 5.55 -7.19 3.94
N PRO A 107 6.56 -8.02 4.25
CA PRO A 107 6.49 -8.85 5.46
C PRO A 107 6.78 -8.02 6.71
N LYS A 108 6.17 -8.41 7.80
CA LYS A 108 6.47 -7.83 9.10
C LYS A 108 7.62 -8.60 9.75
N PRO A 109 8.45 -7.95 10.53
CA PRO A 109 8.42 -6.53 10.89
C PRO A 109 8.82 -5.67 9.71
N LEU A 110 8.18 -4.52 9.60
CA LEU A 110 8.38 -3.65 8.45
C LEU A 110 9.74 -2.96 8.53
N ASP A 111 10.47 -3.00 7.43
CA ASP A 111 11.72 -2.28 7.32
C ASP A 111 11.42 -0.85 6.87
N ARG A 112 11.94 0.12 7.59
CA ARG A 112 11.61 1.52 7.34
C ARG A 112 11.97 1.97 5.93
N GLU A 113 13.15 1.62 5.46
CA GLU A 113 13.60 2.07 4.14
C GLU A 113 12.84 1.39 3.02
N GLU A 114 12.56 0.10 3.19
CA GLU A 114 11.78 -0.63 2.20
C GLU A 114 10.36 -0.09 2.14
N LEU A 115 9.75 0.14 3.30
CA LEU A 115 8.40 0.68 3.36
C LEU A 115 8.36 2.07 2.71
N LYS A 116 9.32 2.92 3.04
CA LYS A 116 9.40 4.25 2.45
C LYS A 116 9.51 4.18 0.94
N HIS A 117 10.40 3.31 0.45
CA HIS A 117 10.61 3.16 -0.98
C HIS A 117 9.31 2.81 -1.70
N HIS A 118 8.58 1.83 -1.17
CA HIS A 118 7.35 1.41 -1.83
C HIS A 118 6.23 2.43 -1.71
N LEU A 119 6.15 3.14 -0.58
CA LEU A 119 5.15 4.18 -0.43
C LEU A 119 5.39 5.31 -1.44
N LEU A 120 6.62 5.71 -1.60
CA LEU A 120 6.95 6.78 -2.54
C LEU A 120 6.72 6.35 -3.99
N ARG A 121 7.12 5.14 -4.32
CA ARG A 121 6.93 4.64 -5.68
C ARG A 121 5.45 4.48 -6.02
N ALA A 122 4.66 3.99 -5.07
CA ALA A 122 3.23 3.84 -5.29
C ALA A 122 2.57 5.20 -5.50
N THR A 123 3.00 6.20 -4.74
CA THR A 123 2.47 7.55 -4.89
C THR A 123 2.81 8.13 -6.25
N GLU A 124 4.05 7.96 -6.69
CA GLU A 124 4.50 8.47 -7.98
C GLU A 124 3.73 7.90 -9.16
N LYS A 125 3.22 6.68 -9.00
CA LYS A 125 2.54 6.02 -10.10
C LYS A 125 1.34 6.83 -10.60
N HIS A 126 0.69 7.56 -9.68
CA HIS A 126 -0.48 8.35 -10.03
C HIS A 126 -0.20 9.85 -10.00
N HIS A 127 1.08 10.21 -9.84
CA HIS A 127 1.51 11.60 -9.87
C HIS A 127 2.72 11.68 -10.78
N PRO A 128 2.46 11.60 -12.09
CA PRO A 128 3.56 11.49 -13.05
C PRO A 128 4.46 12.70 -13.01
N VAL A 129 5.73 12.43 -13.14
CA VAL A 129 6.74 13.45 -13.22
C VAL A 129 7.18 13.47 -14.67
N ASP A 130 8.47 13.46 -14.91
CA ASP A 130 9.03 13.40 -16.25
C ASP A 130 8.69 12.04 -16.87
N PRO A 131 8.08 12.01 -18.06
CA PRO A 131 7.75 10.74 -18.70
C PRO A 131 8.94 9.81 -18.88
N ARG A 132 10.12 10.36 -19.05
CA ARG A 132 11.31 9.56 -19.22
C ARG A 132 11.67 8.85 -17.90
N LYS A 133 11.50 9.54 -16.78
CA LYS A 133 11.73 8.93 -15.49
C LYS A 133 10.75 7.82 -15.24
N ARG A 134 9.52 8.02 -15.68
CA ARG A 134 8.47 7.05 -15.50
C ARG A 134 8.79 5.74 -16.23
N VAL A 135 9.18 5.88 -17.49
CA VAL A 135 9.54 4.72 -18.29
C VAL A 135 10.73 4.01 -17.69
N PHE A 136 11.71 4.76 -17.25
CA PHE A 136 12.91 4.21 -16.67
C PHE A 136 12.60 3.44 -15.38
N ALA A 137 11.74 4.00 -14.54
CA ALA A 137 11.35 3.35 -13.29
C ALA A 137 10.60 2.04 -13.57
N THR A 138 9.75 2.04 -14.59
CA THR A 138 9.01 0.85 -14.98
C THR A 138 9.96 -0.25 -15.43
N SER A 139 10.94 0.10 -16.20
CA SER A 139 11.93 -0.88 -16.65
C SER A 139 12.68 -1.48 -15.48
N THR A 140 13.09 -0.67 -14.54
CA THR A 140 13.77 -1.14 -13.35
C THR A 140 12.90 -2.10 -12.57
N LYS A 141 11.64 -1.75 -12.43
CA LYS A 141 10.72 -2.60 -11.71
C LYS A 141 10.53 -3.93 -12.40
N SER A 142 10.46 -3.93 -13.70
CA SER A 142 10.33 -5.16 -14.45
C SER A 142 11.49 -6.10 -14.21
N VAL A 143 12.66 -5.56 -14.17
CA VAL A 143 13.86 -6.35 -13.94
C VAL A 143 13.84 -6.96 -12.55
N SER A 144 13.45 -6.19 -11.56
CA SER A 144 13.48 -6.69 -10.20
C SER A 144 12.27 -7.53 -9.85
N ALA A 145 11.24 -7.44 -10.66
CA ALA A 145 10.02 -8.15 -10.36
C ALA A 145 10.14 -9.59 -10.44
N SER A 146 11.18 -9.93 -10.93
CA SER A 146 11.36 -11.22 -10.71
C SER A 146 11.60 -11.28 -9.30
N GLY A 147 11.42 -10.73 -8.96
CA GLY A 147 11.42 -10.61 -7.79
C GLY A 147 10.97 -9.47 -7.51
N ASN A 148 10.98 -9.30 -7.79
CA ASN A 148 10.76 -8.38 -7.60
C ASN A 148 10.59 -8.14 -7.52
#